data_7634d7f4b90e610f4c23face4e647207
#
_entry.id   7634d7f4b90e610f4c23face4e647207
#
_cell.length_a   1.000
_cell.length_b   1.000
_cell.length_c   1.000
_cell.angle_alpha   90.00
_cell.angle_beta   90.00
_cell.angle_gamma   90.00
#
_symmetry.space_group_name_H-M   'P 1'
#
loop_
_entity.id
_entity.type
_entity.pdbx_description
1 polymer ?
#
loop_
_entity_poly.entity_id
_entity_poly.type
_entity_poly.pdbx_seq_one_letter_code
_entity_poly.pdbx_strand_id
1 'polypeptide(L)'
;MRLVVSFSSNISSHRKENESYMNIGFVNNIHEYVYAADLVISLAGKSTIDESLVYGTPGIFIPIKNHFEQEARAKEMGFSYEDINKLDSIMEENLSGLHLKKEKKVSNGAASAAKLIAEYLNK
;
A
#
# COMPACT_ATOMS: atom_id res chain seq x y z
N MET A 1 0.95 3.50 -20.35
CA MET A 1 -0.12 2.83 -19.58
C MET A 1 0.22 2.91 -18.11
N ARG A 2 -0.74 3.23 -17.29
CA ARG A 2 -0.55 3.31 -15.84
C ARG A 2 -1.29 2.18 -15.16
N LEU A 3 -0.64 1.54 -14.20
CA LEU A 3 -1.20 0.45 -13.43
C LEU A 3 -1.59 0.95 -12.03
N VAL A 4 -2.87 0.92 -11.76
CA VAL A 4 -3.41 1.18 -10.41
C VAL A 4 -3.90 -0.15 -9.84
N VAL A 5 -3.38 -0.51 -8.68
CA VAL A 5 -3.77 -1.73 -7.97
C VAL A 5 -4.58 -1.35 -6.74
N SER A 6 -5.76 -1.91 -6.62
CA SER A 6 -6.65 -1.69 -5.47
C SER A 6 -6.96 -3.00 -4.77
N PHE A 7 -6.89 -2.98 -3.45
CA PHE A 7 -7.20 -4.12 -2.59
C PHE A 7 -8.50 -3.87 -1.83
N SER A 8 -9.44 -4.80 -1.96
CA SER A 8 -10.70 -4.77 -1.23
C SER A 8 -11.02 -6.16 -0.69
N SER A 9 -11.52 -6.20 0.53
CA SER A 9 -11.91 -7.47 1.18
C SER A 9 -13.24 -8.04 0.68
N ASN A 10 -14.05 -7.23 0.03
CA ASN A 10 -15.37 -7.62 -0.49
C ASN A 10 -15.43 -7.40 -2.00
N ILE A 11 -15.11 -8.45 -2.74
CA ILE A 11 -15.20 -8.43 -4.19
C ILE A 11 -16.52 -9.08 -4.61
N SER A 12 -17.63 -8.40 -4.38
CA SER A 12 -18.84 -8.63 -5.15
C SER A 12 -18.79 -7.67 -6.33
N SER A 13 -18.04 -8.00 -7.35
CA SER A 13 -17.97 -7.13 -8.50
C SER A 13 -19.13 -7.42 -9.43
N HIS A 14 -20.12 -6.56 -9.41
CA HIS A 14 -21.08 -6.43 -10.50
C HIS A 14 -20.47 -5.74 -11.73
N ARG A 15 -19.20 -5.39 -11.66
CA ARG A 15 -18.49 -4.72 -12.73
C ARG A 15 -17.93 -5.77 -13.70
N LYS A 16 -18.27 -5.62 -14.97
CA LYS A 16 -17.71 -6.48 -16.02
C LYS A 16 -16.23 -6.17 -16.21
N GLU A 17 -15.40 -7.21 -16.29
CA GLU A 17 -14.02 -7.04 -16.70
C GLU A 17 -13.93 -6.49 -18.12
N ASN A 18 -12.95 -5.64 -18.35
CA ASN A 18 -12.62 -5.10 -19.66
C ASN A 18 -11.11 -4.80 -19.71
N GLU A 19 -10.61 -4.22 -20.79
CA GLU A 19 -9.19 -3.87 -20.96
C GLU A 19 -8.67 -2.90 -19.87
N SER A 20 -9.56 -2.13 -19.24
CA SER A 20 -9.21 -1.15 -18.22
C SER A 20 -9.40 -1.64 -16.78
N TYR A 21 -10.02 -2.80 -16.61
CA TYR A 21 -10.34 -3.34 -15.29
C TYR A 21 -10.25 -4.87 -15.30
N MET A 22 -9.49 -5.39 -14.33
CA MET A 22 -9.35 -6.82 -14.13
C MET A 22 -9.50 -7.16 -12.64
N ASN A 23 -10.38 -8.11 -12.35
CA ASN A 23 -10.49 -8.68 -11.01
C ASN A 23 -9.64 -9.95 -10.94
N ILE A 24 -8.52 -9.88 -10.21
CA ILE A 24 -7.59 -11.02 -10.08
C ILE A 24 -7.91 -11.93 -8.90
N GLY A 25 -8.92 -11.58 -8.10
CA GLY A 25 -9.29 -12.37 -6.93
C GLY A 25 -8.17 -12.45 -5.89
N PHE A 26 -8.14 -13.54 -5.13
CA PHE A 26 -7.08 -13.80 -4.17
C PHE A 26 -5.80 -14.27 -4.87
N VAL A 27 -4.66 -13.66 -4.51
CA VAL A 27 -3.34 -14.01 -5.03
C VAL A 27 -2.34 -14.18 -3.89
N ASN A 28 -1.41 -15.12 -4.03
CA ASN A 28 -0.37 -15.35 -3.03
C ASN A 28 0.82 -14.39 -3.15
N ASN A 29 0.96 -13.76 -4.31
CA ASN A 29 2.09 -12.91 -4.68
C ASN A 29 1.73 -11.42 -4.77
N ILE A 30 0.91 -10.95 -3.85
CA ILE A 30 0.39 -9.56 -3.84
C ILE A 30 1.50 -8.51 -3.89
N HIS A 31 2.65 -8.81 -3.29
CA HIS A 31 3.82 -7.93 -3.28
C HIS A 31 4.37 -7.64 -4.69
N GLU A 32 4.23 -8.57 -5.63
CA GLU A 32 4.65 -8.36 -7.02
C GLU A 32 3.75 -7.31 -7.71
N TYR A 33 2.46 -7.31 -7.39
CA TYR A 33 1.52 -6.30 -7.88
C TYR A 33 1.82 -4.93 -7.29
N VAL A 34 2.14 -4.86 -5.99
CA VAL A 34 2.56 -3.61 -5.35
C VAL A 34 3.83 -3.07 -5.99
N TYR A 35 4.79 -3.93 -6.25
CA TYR A 35 6.05 -3.57 -6.92
C TYR A 35 5.82 -3.03 -8.34
N ALA A 36 4.96 -3.68 -9.11
CA ALA A 36 4.69 -3.32 -10.51
C ALA A 36 3.76 -2.10 -10.66
N ALA A 37 3.00 -1.75 -9.63
CA ALA A 37 2.00 -0.69 -9.70
C ALA A 37 2.61 0.71 -9.77
N ASP A 38 1.94 1.61 -10.46
CA ASP A 38 2.21 3.06 -10.42
C ASP A 38 1.51 3.72 -9.24
N LEU A 39 0.43 3.11 -8.75
CA LEU A 39 -0.32 3.54 -7.58
C LEU A 39 -1.01 2.36 -6.92
N VAL A 40 -0.96 2.30 -5.60
CA VAL A 40 -1.68 1.32 -4.79
C VAL A 40 -2.79 2.02 -4.00
N ILE A 41 -3.96 1.44 -3.95
CA ILE A 41 -5.07 1.90 -3.11
C ILE A 41 -5.44 0.74 -2.18
N SER A 42 -5.36 0.95 -0.89
CA SER A 42 -5.54 -0.12 0.09
C SER A 42 -6.14 0.38 1.39
N LEU A 43 -6.62 -0.55 2.20
CA LEU A 43 -6.81 -0.27 3.62
C LEU A 43 -5.45 0.02 4.27
N ALA A 44 -5.47 0.80 5.36
CA ALA A 44 -4.27 1.24 6.05
C ALA A 44 -3.66 0.13 6.94
N GLY A 45 -3.45 -1.04 6.35
CA GLY A 45 -2.78 -2.17 6.98
C GLY A 45 -1.26 -2.03 6.94
N LYS A 46 -0.60 -2.50 7.99
CA LYS A 46 0.86 -2.36 8.13
C LYS A 46 1.63 -2.98 6.96
N SER A 47 1.32 -4.19 6.58
CA SER A 47 2.08 -4.93 5.56
C SER A 47 2.07 -4.22 4.21
N THR A 48 0.90 -3.79 3.75
CA THR A 48 0.80 -3.10 2.45
C THR A 48 1.48 -1.74 2.47
N ILE A 49 1.37 -1.00 3.58
CA ILE A 49 2.09 0.27 3.75
C ILE A 49 3.60 0.03 3.71
N ASP A 50 4.10 -0.93 4.45
CA ASP A 50 5.53 -1.26 4.49
C ASP A 50 6.05 -1.69 3.11
N GLU A 51 5.32 -2.54 2.40
CA GLU A 51 5.66 -2.96 1.03
C GLU A 51 5.71 -1.77 0.06
N SER A 52 4.69 -0.91 0.12
CA SER A 52 4.64 0.32 -0.69
C SER A 52 5.86 1.21 -0.43
N LEU A 53 6.24 1.37 0.83
CA LEU A 53 7.42 2.17 1.21
C LEU A 53 8.72 1.54 0.72
N VAL A 54 8.88 0.23 0.88
CA VAL A 54 10.08 -0.49 0.44
C VAL A 54 10.26 -0.40 -1.07
N TYR A 55 9.18 -0.59 -1.83
CA TYR A 55 9.23 -0.55 -3.29
C TYR A 55 9.19 0.87 -3.86
N GLY A 56 8.93 1.87 -3.03
CA GLY A 56 8.76 3.25 -3.48
C GLY A 56 7.51 3.47 -4.32
N THR A 57 6.53 2.56 -4.22
CA THR A 57 5.26 2.69 -4.93
C THR A 57 4.35 3.65 -4.18
N PRO A 58 3.84 4.71 -4.83
CA PRO A 58 2.88 5.59 -4.19
C PRO A 58 1.63 4.85 -3.74
N GLY A 59 1.09 5.19 -2.58
CA GLY A 59 -0.11 4.54 -2.07
C GLY A 59 -1.11 5.52 -1.46
N ILE A 60 -2.38 5.17 -1.56
CA ILE A 60 -3.49 5.81 -0.88
C ILE A 60 -4.02 4.80 0.12
N PHE A 61 -3.94 5.13 1.41
CA PHE A 61 -4.26 4.20 2.50
C PHE A 61 -5.46 4.72 3.29
N ILE A 62 -6.62 4.11 3.07
CA ILE A 62 -7.86 4.49 3.74
C ILE A 62 -8.07 3.58 4.95
N PRO A 63 -8.19 4.12 6.16
CA PRO A 63 -8.41 3.29 7.33
C PRO A 63 -9.85 2.78 7.41
N ILE A 64 -10.04 1.67 8.07
CA ILE A 64 -11.37 1.24 8.52
C ILE A 64 -11.81 2.20 9.63
N LYS A 65 -13.02 2.72 9.52
CA LYS A 65 -13.59 3.63 10.52
C LYS A 65 -13.65 2.97 11.88
N ASN A 66 -13.23 3.69 12.91
CA ASN A 66 -13.16 3.21 14.29
C ASN A 66 -12.15 2.05 14.52
N HIS A 67 -11.27 1.83 13.57
CA HIS A 67 -10.14 0.91 13.75
C HIS A 67 -8.91 1.72 14.16
N PHE A 68 -8.69 1.80 15.45
CA PHE A 68 -7.67 2.67 16.07
C PHE A 68 -6.28 2.57 15.42
N GLU A 69 -5.80 1.36 15.21
CA GLU A 69 -4.47 1.13 14.66
C GLU A 69 -4.36 1.58 13.19
N GLN A 70 -5.38 1.29 12.38
CA GLN A 70 -5.39 1.72 10.98
C GLN A 70 -5.55 3.23 10.83
N GLU A 71 -6.36 3.86 11.68
CA GLU A 71 -6.52 5.32 11.69
C GLU A 71 -5.20 6.02 12.03
N ALA A 72 -4.46 5.51 13.00
CA ALA A 72 -3.15 6.05 13.38
C ALA A 72 -2.14 5.94 12.22
N ARG A 73 -2.09 4.80 11.55
CA ARG A 73 -1.18 4.56 10.41
C ARG A 73 -1.55 5.40 9.19
N ALA A 74 -2.84 5.48 8.88
CA ALA A 74 -3.31 6.33 7.78
C ALA A 74 -2.92 7.79 8.02
N LYS A 75 -3.08 8.28 9.23
CA LYS A 75 -2.69 9.64 9.62
C LYS A 75 -1.21 9.89 9.43
N GLU A 76 -0.34 8.96 9.79
CA GLU A 76 1.10 9.04 9.55
C GLU A 76 1.42 9.16 8.05
N MET A 77 0.63 8.53 7.21
CA MET A 77 0.76 8.59 5.75
C MET A 77 0.03 9.78 5.12
N GLY A 78 -0.66 10.60 5.91
CA GLY A 78 -1.38 11.76 5.45
C GLY A 78 -2.83 11.51 5.00
N PHE A 79 -3.43 10.41 5.43
CA PHE A 79 -4.79 10.03 5.03
C PHE A 79 -5.73 9.91 6.22
N SER A 80 -7.03 9.99 5.93
CA SER A 80 -8.12 9.79 6.88
C SER A 80 -9.27 9.00 6.24
N TYR A 81 -10.21 8.54 7.06
CA TYR A 81 -11.38 7.81 6.56
C TYR A 81 -12.20 8.64 5.55
N GLU A 82 -12.32 9.94 5.78
CA GLU A 82 -13.09 10.85 4.93
C GLU A 82 -12.51 10.99 3.52
N ASP A 83 -11.23 10.66 3.32
CA ASP A 83 -10.58 10.72 2.01
C ASP A 83 -11.18 9.75 0.99
N ILE A 84 -11.94 8.74 1.45
CA ILE A 84 -12.70 7.86 0.55
C ILE A 84 -13.68 8.64 -0.34
N ASN A 85 -14.20 9.76 0.14
CA ASN A 85 -15.11 10.63 -0.61
C ASN A 85 -14.39 11.50 -1.64
N LYS A 86 -13.08 11.59 -1.56
CA LYS A 86 -12.22 12.39 -2.43
C LYS A 86 -11.24 11.52 -3.23
N LEU A 87 -11.50 10.23 -3.28
CA LEU A 87 -10.56 9.26 -3.86
C LEU A 87 -10.17 9.60 -5.29
N ASP A 88 -11.12 9.99 -6.12
CA ASP A 88 -10.87 10.38 -7.51
C ASP A 88 -9.87 11.54 -7.61
N SER A 89 -10.06 12.59 -6.82
CA SER A 89 -9.18 13.75 -6.79
C SER A 89 -7.77 13.38 -6.29
N ILE A 90 -7.68 12.56 -5.27
CA ILE A 90 -6.41 12.10 -4.71
C ILE A 90 -5.66 11.21 -5.72
N MET A 91 -6.37 10.35 -6.42
CA MET A 91 -5.81 9.54 -7.50
C MET A 91 -5.24 10.40 -8.62
N GLU A 92 -5.99 11.39 -9.09
CA GLU A 92 -5.54 12.31 -10.14
C GLU A 92 -4.29 13.06 -9.73
N GLU A 93 -4.22 13.58 -8.52
CA GLU A 93 -3.03 14.25 -7.99
C GLU A 93 -1.81 13.33 -7.99
N ASN A 94 -1.96 12.10 -7.52
CA ASN A 94 -0.87 11.14 -7.47
C ASN A 94 -0.43 10.67 -8.85
N LEU A 95 -1.34 10.55 -9.80
CA LEU A 95 -1.03 10.09 -11.16
C LEU A 95 -0.55 11.21 -12.08
N SER A 96 -1.03 12.44 -11.90
CA SER A 96 -0.60 13.59 -12.71
C SER A 96 0.76 14.14 -12.28
N GLY A 97 1.05 14.09 -11.00
CA GLY A 97 2.34 14.45 -10.45
C GLY A 97 3.40 13.37 -10.64
N LEU A 98 3.45 12.72 -11.80
CA LEU A 98 4.28 11.57 -12.06
C LEU A 98 5.71 11.71 -11.63
N HIS A 99 5.92 11.22 -10.48
CA HIS A 99 7.23 10.98 -9.96
C HIS A 99 7.65 9.57 -10.35
N LEU A 100 8.82 9.48 -10.93
CA LEU A 100 9.51 8.21 -11.09
C LEU A 100 9.51 7.51 -9.72
N LYS A 101 9.11 6.27 -9.73
CA LYS A 101 9.16 5.38 -8.58
C LYS A 101 10.54 5.47 -7.94
N LYS A 102 10.60 5.97 -6.71
CA LYS A 102 11.84 6.09 -5.97
C LYS A 102 11.89 4.99 -4.92
N GLU A 103 12.93 4.18 -5.00
CA GLU A 103 13.25 3.28 -3.89
C GLU A 103 13.55 4.11 -2.65
N LYS A 104 12.72 3.97 -1.63
CA LYS A 104 13.06 4.49 -0.31
C LYS A 104 14.04 3.52 0.35
N LYS A 105 15.17 4.03 0.80
CA LYS A 105 16.06 3.27 1.67
C LYS A 105 15.37 3.06 3.01
N VAL A 106 14.74 1.91 3.18
CA VAL A 106 14.20 1.48 4.46
C VAL A 106 15.26 0.60 5.12
N SER A 107 15.55 0.87 6.39
CA SER A 107 16.49 0.03 7.16
C SER A 107 15.94 -1.39 7.28
N ASN A 108 16.81 -2.38 7.10
CA ASN A 108 16.46 -3.78 7.27
C ASN A 108 16.34 -4.11 8.77
N GLY A 109 15.14 -4.00 9.31
CA GLY A 109 14.87 -4.28 10.72
C GLY A 109 15.17 -5.72 11.13
N ALA A 110 15.00 -6.68 10.22
CA ALA A 110 15.31 -8.07 10.48
C ALA A 110 16.83 -8.30 10.70
N ALA A 111 17.67 -7.67 9.90
CA ALA A 111 19.11 -7.74 10.06
C ALA A 111 19.57 -7.09 11.38
N SER A 112 19.00 -5.96 11.74
CA SER A 112 19.27 -5.29 13.01
C SER A 112 18.85 -6.15 14.22
N ALA A 113 17.68 -6.75 14.16
CA ALA A 113 17.18 -7.66 15.18
C ALA A 113 18.08 -8.90 15.33
N ALA A 114 18.46 -9.51 14.22
CA ALA A 114 19.36 -10.66 14.21
C ALA A 114 20.72 -10.35 14.87
N LYS A 115 21.27 -9.17 14.57
CA LYS A 115 22.50 -8.68 15.17
C LYS A 115 22.37 -8.53 16.69
N LEU A 116 21.32 -7.89 17.17
CA LEU A 116 21.06 -7.72 18.60
C LEU A 116 20.90 -9.07 19.32
N ILE A 117 20.19 -10.00 18.72
CA ILE A 117 20.02 -11.35 19.27
C ILE A 117 21.36 -12.07 19.37
N ALA A 118 22.19 -12.01 18.31
CA ALA A 118 23.51 -12.61 18.30
C ALA A 118 24.43 -12.04 19.40
N GLU A 119 24.42 -10.72 19.57
CA GLU A 119 25.18 -10.03 20.63
C GLU A 119 24.71 -10.48 22.01
N TYR A 120 23.42 -10.67 22.23
CA TYR A 120 22.85 -11.11 23.49
C TYR A 120 23.22 -12.55 23.81
N LEU A 121 23.23 -13.43 22.83
CA LEU A 121 23.59 -14.85 23.00
C LEU A 121 25.08 -15.09 23.26
N ASN A 122 25.92 -14.15 22.84
CA ASN A 122 27.37 -14.24 22.99
C ASN A 122 27.92 -13.61 24.29
N LYS A 123 27.03 -13.20 25.19
CA LYS A 123 27.40 -12.68 26.50
C LYS A 123 27.67 -13.78 27.52
#